data_05a6151b5f4f9754aeba457806145f25
#
_entry.id   05a6151b5f4f9754aeba457806145f25
#
_cell.length_a   1.000
_cell.length_b   1.000
_cell.length_c   1.000
_cell.angle_alpha   90.00
_cell.angle_beta   90.00
_cell.angle_gamma   90.00
#
_symmetry.space_group_name_H-M   'P 1'
#
loop_
_entity.id
_entity.type
_entity.pdbx_description
1 polymer ?
#
loop_
_entity_poly.entity_id
_entity_poly.type
_entity_poly.pdbx_seq_one_letter_code
_entity_poly.pdbx_strand_id
1 'polypeptide(L)'
;NFVIIFCDDMGYGDLSCYGNPTIRTPNIDRMACEGMKLTQYYVGAGVSTPSRAALMTGRLPVRNGLYGDRVAVLFPNSKAGLGQDEVTIAKVLQQNGYATGCVGKWHLGAFSPYLPTDHGFDTYFGIPYSNDMSPVQNKGAHARNFPSTPLILDGKQIESEPDQGELTRRYTEKAVSFIKDHSKEPFFLYFAHTFPHIPLYTNARFEGTSKRGLYGDVVEEIDWSVGEVLKALRENGLDENTFVIFTRDNGPWLTGH
;
A
#
# COMPACT_ATOMS: atom_id res chain seq x y z
N ASN A 1 -19.28 1.00 -1.93
CA ASN A 1 -18.00 0.71 -1.28
C ASN A 1 -16.86 1.33 -2.07
N PHE A 2 -15.71 1.50 -1.41
CA PHE A 2 -14.47 1.98 -2.05
C PHE A 2 -13.30 1.08 -1.66
N VAL A 3 -12.50 0.69 -2.65
CA VAL A 3 -11.25 -0.04 -2.44
C VAL A 3 -10.14 0.67 -3.21
N ILE A 4 -9.09 1.07 -2.52
CA ILE A 4 -7.87 1.60 -3.14
C ILE A 4 -6.76 0.57 -2.96
N ILE A 5 -6.32 -0.05 -4.05
CA ILE A 5 -5.16 -0.94 -4.10
C ILE A 5 -3.96 -0.08 -4.52
N PHE A 6 -2.98 0.03 -3.63
CA PHE A 6 -1.92 1.02 -3.74
C PHE A 6 -0.55 0.34 -3.66
N CYS A 7 0.25 0.45 -4.71
CA CYS A 7 1.58 -0.16 -4.76
C CYS A 7 2.68 0.84 -4.42
N ASP A 8 3.82 0.32 -3.98
CA ASP A 8 5.01 1.08 -3.59
C ASP A 8 6.07 0.95 -4.68
N ASP A 9 6.52 2.05 -5.28
CA ASP A 9 7.57 2.11 -6.33
C ASP A 9 7.27 1.34 -7.64
N MET A 10 6.02 1.09 -7.98
CA MET A 10 5.66 0.41 -9.24
C MET A 10 5.81 1.32 -10.45
N GLY A 11 6.43 0.84 -11.52
CA GLY A 11 6.55 1.54 -12.79
C GLY A 11 5.25 1.54 -13.61
N TYR A 12 5.05 2.60 -14.42
CA TYR A 12 3.90 2.65 -15.34
C TYR A 12 3.90 1.46 -16.32
N GLY A 13 5.08 1.13 -16.85
CA GLY A 13 5.26 0.04 -17.82
C GLY A 13 5.40 -1.35 -17.22
N ASP A 14 5.14 -1.56 -15.92
CA ASP A 14 5.28 -2.87 -15.29
C ASP A 14 4.06 -3.77 -15.48
N LEU A 15 2.93 -3.18 -15.87
CA LEU A 15 1.68 -3.90 -16.10
C LEU A 15 1.49 -4.27 -17.58
N SER A 16 0.98 -5.48 -17.85
CA SER A 16 0.72 -5.93 -19.21
C SER A 16 -0.35 -5.09 -19.92
N CYS A 17 -1.35 -4.55 -19.22
CA CYS A 17 -2.34 -3.62 -19.81
C CYS A 17 -1.74 -2.28 -20.26
N TYR A 18 -0.52 -1.96 -19.84
CA TYR A 18 0.27 -0.82 -20.30
C TYR A 18 1.44 -1.22 -21.23
N GLY A 19 1.45 -2.49 -21.69
CA GLY A 19 2.37 -2.97 -22.72
C GLY A 19 3.60 -3.72 -22.22
N ASN A 20 3.67 -4.13 -20.94
CA ASN A 20 4.78 -4.98 -20.48
C ASN A 20 4.75 -6.36 -21.16
N PRO A 21 5.84 -6.78 -21.85
CA PRO A 21 5.84 -8.05 -22.57
C PRO A 21 6.28 -9.25 -21.73
N THR A 22 6.78 -9.04 -20.51
CA THR A 22 7.49 -10.05 -19.73
C THR A 22 6.89 -10.30 -18.33
N ILE A 23 6.08 -9.38 -17.83
CA ILE A 23 5.37 -9.51 -16.55
C ILE A 23 3.88 -9.74 -16.86
N ARG A 24 3.27 -10.74 -16.26
CA ARG A 24 1.87 -11.12 -16.52
C ARG A 24 0.98 -10.58 -15.40
N THR A 25 0.02 -9.72 -15.76
CA THR A 25 -0.93 -9.13 -14.80
C THR A 25 -2.38 -9.34 -15.23
N PRO A 26 -2.85 -10.60 -15.39
CA PRO A 26 -4.16 -10.89 -15.99
C PRO A 26 -5.35 -10.38 -15.17
N ASN A 27 -5.23 -10.26 -13.86
CA ASN A 27 -6.30 -9.74 -13.00
C ASN A 27 -6.42 -8.23 -13.11
N ILE A 28 -5.30 -7.50 -13.13
CA ILE A 28 -5.24 -6.05 -13.35
C ILE A 28 -5.64 -5.73 -14.79
N ASP A 29 -5.23 -6.55 -15.77
CA ASP A 29 -5.61 -6.38 -17.17
C ASP A 29 -7.12 -6.51 -17.35
N ARG A 30 -7.75 -7.49 -16.69
CA ARG A 30 -9.20 -7.63 -16.68
C ARG A 30 -9.88 -6.43 -16.05
N MET A 31 -9.40 -5.95 -14.89
CA MET A 31 -9.89 -4.73 -14.26
C MET A 31 -9.79 -3.52 -15.20
N ALA A 32 -8.70 -3.41 -15.97
CA ALA A 32 -8.51 -2.36 -16.96
C ALA A 32 -9.47 -2.47 -18.17
N CYS A 33 -9.83 -3.69 -18.55
CA CYS A 33 -10.80 -3.94 -19.64
C CYS A 33 -12.25 -3.70 -19.21
N GLU A 34 -12.60 -4.05 -17.96
CA GLU A 34 -13.92 -3.87 -17.37
C GLU A 34 -14.17 -2.42 -16.91
N GLY A 35 -13.09 -1.63 -16.70
CA GLY A 35 -13.14 -0.28 -16.18
C GLY A 35 -12.47 0.77 -17.06
N MET A 36 -11.63 1.59 -16.46
CA MET A 36 -10.97 2.71 -17.15
C MET A 36 -9.46 2.73 -16.84
N LYS A 37 -8.64 2.93 -17.88
CA LYS A 37 -7.20 3.21 -17.74
C LYS A 37 -6.95 4.71 -17.75
N LEU A 38 -6.39 5.24 -16.66
CA LEU A 38 -6.01 6.65 -16.54
C LEU A 38 -4.57 6.85 -17.05
N THR A 39 -4.40 7.21 -18.32
CA THR A 39 -3.08 7.37 -18.96
C THR A 39 -2.38 8.69 -18.61
N GLN A 40 -3.08 9.63 -17.99
CA GLN A 40 -2.58 10.94 -17.56
C GLN A 40 -2.82 11.17 -16.06
N TYR A 41 -2.68 10.13 -15.25
CA TYR A 41 -2.78 10.23 -13.79
C TYR A 41 -1.41 10.56 -13.19
N TYR A 42 -1.36 11.62 -12.39
CA TYR A 42 -0.15 12.09 -11.71
C TYR A 42 -0.32 12.03 -10.20
N VAL A 43 0.72 11.52 -9.52
CA VAL A 43 0.77 11.46 -8.06
C VAL A 43 1.26 12.78 -7.47
N GLY A 44 1.01 13.01 -6.18
CA GLY A 44 1.33 14.28 -5.52
C GLY A 44 2.81 14.54 -5.29
N ALA A 45 3.66 13.52 -5.34
CA ALA A 45 5.11 13.63 -5.16
C ALA A 45 5.83 12.38 -5.67
N GLY A 46 7.14 12.50 -5.90
CA GLY A 46 8.00 11.42 -6.39
C GLY A 46 8.57 10.49 -5.31
N VAL A 47 8.10 10.59 -4.04
CA VAL A 47 8.50 9.72 -2.92
C VAL A 47 7.30 9.41 -2.01
N SER A 48 7.38 8.30 -1.28
CA SER A 48 6.26 7.66 -0.58
C SER A 48 5.50 8.57 0.40
N THR A 49 6.15 9.16 1.39
CA THR A 49 5.45 9.91 2.45
C THR A 49 4.60 11.05 1.90
N PRO A 50 5.13 12.01 1.12
CA PRO A 50 4.32 13.11 0.62
C PRO A 50 3.24 12.66 -0.39
N SER A 51 3.51 11.63 -1.20
CA SER A 51 2.52 11.11 -2.14
C SER A 51 1.34 10.45 -1.41
N ARG A 52 1.62 9.64 -0.38
CA ARG A 52 0.58 9.02 0.46
C ARG A 52 -0.21 10.07 1.24
N ALA A 53 0.46 11.11 1.75
CA ALA A 53 -0.21 12.23 2.40
C ALA A 53 -1.15 12.98 1.45
N ALA A 54 -0.74 13.22 0.21
CA ALA A 54 -1.58 13.84 -0.81
C ALA A 54 -2.81 12.99 -1.14
N LEU A 55 -2.65 11.67 -1.29
CA LEU A 55 -3.76 10.74 -1.52
C LEU A 55 -4.76 10.77 -0.35
N MET A 56 -4.26 10.68 0.88
CA MET A 56 -5.12 10.63 2.08
C MET A 56 -5.88 11.92 2.33
N THR A 57 -5.28 13.09 2.02
CA THR A 57 -5.85 14.40 2.38
C THR A 57 -6.48 15.16 1.21
N GLY A 58 -6.23 14.71 -0.04
CA GLY A 58 -6.61 15.49 -1.23
C GLY A 58 -5.87 16.84 -1.36
N ARG A 59 -4.78 17.04 -0.58
CA ARG A 59 -4.01 18.28 -0.54
C ARG A 59 -2.59 18.07 -1.07
N LEU A 60 -2.05 19.07 -1.75
CA LEU A 60 -0.64 19.04 -2.13
C LEU A 60 0.25 18.89 -0.89
N PRO A 61 1.34 18.09 -0.95
CA PRO A 61 2.19 17.80 0.21
C PRO A 61 2.74 19.04 0.91
N VAL A 62 3.04 20.10 0.16
CA VAL A 62 3.46 21.39 0.72
C VAL A 62 2.42 22.03 1.64
N ARG A 63 1.13 21.65 1.50
CA ARG A 63 0.01 22.17 2.29
C ARG A 63 -0.25 21.36 3.56
N ASN A 64 0.12 20.07 3.58
CA ASN A 64 -0.04 19.20 4.74
C ASN A 64 1.25 19.03 5.57
N GLY A 65 2.32 19.77 5.22
CA GLY A 65 3.56 19.80 5.99
C GLY A 65 4.50 18.61 5.80
N LEU A 66 4.16 17.63 4.95
CA LEU A 66 4.96 16.43 4.72
C LEU A 66 5.76 16.51 3.40
N TYR A 67 6.32 17.68 3.10
CA TYR A 67 7.16 17.92 1.94
C TYR A 67 8.22 18.98 2.22
N GLY A 68 9.37 18.86 1.58
CA GLY A 68 10.46 19.85 1.62
C GLY A 68 11.80 19.23 2.02
N ASP A 69 12.81 20.07 2.21
CA ASP A 69 14.21 19.67 2.51
C ASP A 69 14.36 18.86 3.81
N ARG A 70 13.38 18.97 4.72
CA ARG A 70 13.41 18.30 6.02
C ARG A 70 12.64 16.99 6.08
N VAL A 71 11.69 16.76 5.17
CA VAL A 71 10.81 15.60 5.16
C VAL A 71 10.63 15.12 3.72
N ALA A 72 11.65 14.44 3.18
CA ALA A 72 11.48 13.70 1.92
C ALA A 72 10.62 12.45 2.19
N VAL A 73 11.01 11.65 3.20
CA VAL A 73 10.22 10.54 3.75
C VAL A 73 10.35 10.50 5.27
N LEU A 74 9.36 9.96 5.95
CA LEU A 74 9.42 9.71 7.39
C LEU A 74 10.23 8.44 7.67
N PHE A 75 11.09 8.50 8.67
CA PHE A 75 11.87 7.36 9.15
C PHE A 75 11.22 6.74 10.39
N PRO A 76 11.58 5.48 10.75
CA PRO A 76 11.05 4.83 11.94
C PRO A 76 11.17 5.66 13.23
N ASN A 77 12.26 6.42 13.35
CA ASN A 77 12.56 7.27 14.52
C ASN A 77 11.99 8.70 14.40
N SER A 78 11.25 9.01 13.33
CA SER A 78 10.65 10.33 13.15
C SER A 78 9.57 10.58 14.21
N LYS A 79 9.69 11.69 14.94
CA LYS A 79 8.70 12.11 15.95
C LYS A 79 7.52 12.89 15.35
N ALA A 80 7.49 13.01 14.03
CA ALA A 80 6.45 13.68 13.25
C ALA A 80 5.69 12.68 12.41
N GLY A 81 4.49 13.05 11.96
CA GLY A 81 3.65 12.32 11.05
C GLY A 81 2.61 13.24 10.42
N LEU A 82 1.60 12.67 9.81
CA LEU A 82 0.47 13.42 9.28
C LEU A 82 -0.22 14.19 10.42
N GLY A 83 -0.44 15.49 10.24
CA GLY A 83 -1.05 16.34 11.25
C GLY A 83 -2.42 15.84 11.70
N GLN A 84 -2.71 15.97 13.00
CA GLN A 84 -3.99 15.52 13.56
C GLN A 84 -5.20 16.34 13.08
N ASP A 85 -4.96 17.57 12.64
CA ASP A 85 -5.92 18.49 12.04
C ASP A 85 -6.21 18.17 10.56
N GLU A 86 -5.40 17.34 9.92
CA GLU A 86 -5.64 16.92 8.55
C GLU A 86 -6.88 16.01 8.46
N VAL A 87 -7.76 16.36 7.52
CA VAL A 87 -8.95 15.58 7.22
C VAL A 87 -8.60 14.57 6.12
N THR A 88 -8.58 13.29 6.50
CA THR A 88 -8.30 12.20 5.55
C THR A 88 -9.59 11.70 4.89
N ILE A 89 -9.46 11.05 3.74
CA ILE A 89 -10.57 10.34 3.10
C ILE A 89 -11.20 9.30 4.06
N ALA A 90 -10.40 8.66 4.90
CA ALA A 90 -10.88 7.72 5.91
C ALA A 90 -11.74 8.42 6.97
N LYS A 91 -11.29 9.57 7.53
CA LYS A 91 -12.09 10.36 8.46
C LYS A 91 -13.44 10.77 7.85
N VAL A 92 -13.44 11.23 6.61
CA VAL A 92 -14.69 11.64 5.91
C VAL A 92 -15.63 10.46 5.76
N LEU A 93 -15.14 9.32 5.30
CA LEU A 93 -15.98 8.14 5.08
C LEU A 93 -16.46 7.54 6.41
N GLN A 94 -15.61 7.44 7.42
CA GLN A 94 -15.99 7.00 8.77
C GLN A 94 -17.12 7.85 9.36
N GLN A 95 -17.03 9.18 9.26
CA GLN A 95 -18.07 10.11 9.71
C GLN A 95 -19.38 9.96 8.93
N ASN A 96 -19.36 9.36 7.74
CA ASN A 96 -20.53 9.05 6.92
C ASN A 96 -20.97 7.59 7.05
N GLY A 97 -20.53 6.88 8.08
CA GLY A 97 -21.02 5.54 8.42
C GLY A 97 -20.39 4.41 7.61
N TYR A 98 -19.21 4.64 6.99
CA TYR A 98 -18.44 3.58 6.36
C TYR A 98 -17.55 2.89 7.39
N ALA A 99 -17.50 1.57 7.39
CA ALA A 99 -16.42 0.82 8.03
C ALA A 99 -15.10 1.08 7.29
N THR A 100 -14.01 1.36 7.99
CA THR A 100 -12.76 1.81 7.37
C THR A 100 -11.59 0.92 7.75
N GLY A 101 -10.90 0.35 6.76
CA GLY A 101 -9.76 -0.54 6.94
C GLY A 101 -8.51 -0.05 6.22
N CYS A 102 -7.38 -0.10 6.91
CA CYS A 102 -6.05 0.09 6.34
C CYS A 102 -5.27 -1.21 6.44
N VAL A 103 -4.80 -1.73 5.30
CA VAL A 103 -3.98 -2.94 5.24
C VAL A 103 -2.71 -2.66 4.45
N GLY A 104 -1.53 -2.91 5.08
CA GLY A 104 -0.23 -2.77 4.45
C GLY A 104 0.59 -1.59 4.94
N LYS A 105 1.40 -0.99 4.04
CA LYS A 105 2.32 0.09 4.35
C LYS A 105 1.60 1.42 4.55
N TRP A 106 1.83 2.08 5.70
CA TRP A 106 1.27 3.39 6.01
C TRP A 106 2.15 4.56 5.57
N HIS A 107 3.31 4.69 6.14
CA HIS A 107 4.37 5.68 5.87
C HIS A 107 3.99 7.16 6.12
N LEU A 108 3.01 7.41 7.00
CA LEU A 108 2.61 8.75 7.43
C LEU A 108 2.79 9.00 8.93
N GLY A 109 3.59 8.16 9.60
CA GLY A 109 3.96 8.19 11.01
C GLY A 109 4.01 6.78 11.59
N ALA A 110 4.97 6.54 12.51
CA ALA A 110 5.32 5.19 12.97
C ALA A 110 4.63 4.80 14.29
N PHE A 111 4.03 5.74 14.99
CA PHE A 111 3.39 5.52 16.30
C PHE A 111 2.30 6.56 16.55
N SER A 112 1.42 6.29 17.49
CA SER A 112 0.37 7.25 17.89
C SER A 112 0.99 8.58 18.34
N PRO A 113 0.40 9.73 17.94
CA PRO A 113 -0.91 9.87 17.33
C PRO A 113 -0.89 9.92 15.78
N TYR A 114 -0.04 9.15 15.10
CA TYR A 114 0.15 9.22 13.65
C TYR A 114 -0.13 7.89 12.92
N LEU A 115 -0.68 6.89 13.61
CA LEU A 115 -1.07 5.62 13.00
C LEU A 115 -2.38 5.75 12.19
N PRO A 116 -2.70 4.81 11.31
CA PRO A 116 -3.97 4.84 10.57
C PRO A 116 -5.20 4.98 11.47
N THR A 117 -5.22 4.32 12.62
CA THR A 117 -6.32 4.40 13.59
C THR A 117 -6.49 5.79 14.21
N ASP A 118 -5.46 6.63 14.20
CA ASP A 118 -5.54 8.03 14.62
C ASP A 118 -6.06 8.94 13.50
N HIS A 119 -6.19 8.41 12.27
CA HIS A 119 -6.54 9.14 11.05
C HIS A 119 -7.82 8.64 10.37
N GLY A 120 -8.73 8.01 11.13
CA GLY A 120 -10.07 7.66 10.67
C GLY A 120 -10.20 6.25 10.10
N PHE A 121 -9.22 5.39 10.33
CA PHE A 121 -9.37 3.96 10.07
C PHE A 121 -9.79 3.23 11.36
N ASP A 122 -10.84 2.41 11.27
CA ASP A 122 -11.32 1.59 12.39
C ASP A 122 -10.36 0.45 12.68
N THR A 123 -9.72 -0.10 11.62
CA THR A 123 -8.74 -1.18 11.74
C THR A 123 -7.47 -0.90 10.94
N TYR A 124 -6.35 -1.38 11.46
CA TYR A 124 -5.05 -1.33 10.79
C TYR A 124 -4.29 -2.64 10.93
N PHE A 125 -3.81 -3.19 9.82
CA PHE A 125 -2.89 -4.32 9.79
C PHE A 125 -1.75 -4.04 8.80
N GLY A 126 -0.51 -3.90 9.28
CA GLY A 126 0.60 -3.62 8.34
C GLY A 126 1.86 -3.12 9.01
N ILE A 127 2.80 -2.62 8.19
CA ILE A 127 4.03 -1.98 8.63
C ILE A 127 3.92 -0.46 8.52
N PRO A 128 4.39 0.31 9.53
CA PRO A 128 4.14 1.75 9.59
C PRO A 128 5.09 2.59 8.73
N TYR A 129 6.12 1.99 8.12
CA TYR A 129 7.13 2.64 7.27
C TYR A 129 7.65 1.66 6.20
N SER A 130 8.71 2.03 5.48
CA SER A 130 9.26 1.21 4.39
C SER A 130 10.01 -0.02 4.90
N ASN A 131 9.93 -1.12 4.19
CA ASN A 131 10.48 -2.42 4.55
C ASN A 131 12.02 -2.47 4.62
N ASP A 132 12.70 -1.54 3.95
CA ASP A 132 14.16 -1.39 4.01
C ASP A 132 14.67 -0.71 5.29
N MET A 133 13.76 -0.11 6.07
CA MET A 133 14.09 0.69 7.26
C MET A 133 14.18 -0.18 8.52
N SER A 134 14.99 -1.22 8.51
CA SER A 134 15.24 -2.10 9.65
C SER A 134 16.73 -2.41 9.83
N PRO A 135 17.17 -2.93 10.99
CA PRO A 135 18.55 -3.33 11.21
C PRO A 135 18.98 -4.48 10.28
N VAL A 136 18.03 -5.31 9.85
CA VAL A 136 18.29 -6.44 8.95
C VAL A 136 18.57 -5.98 7.55
N GLN A 137 17.86 -4.96 7.08
CA GLN A 137 17.95 -4.46 5.70
C GLN A 137 18.93 -3.30 5.55
N ASN A 138 19.04 -2.42 6.57
CA ASN A 138 19.85 -1.22 6.53
C ASN A 138 21.27 -1.52 7.05
N LYS A 139 22.13 -2.06 6.16
CA LYS A 139 23.50 -2.50 6.47
C LYS A 139 24.53 -1.64 5.74
N GLY A 140 25.77 -1.64 6.25
CA GLY A 140 26.93 -0.99 5.61
C GLY A 140 27.35 0.31 6.28
N ALA A 141 28.32 1.02 5.64
CA ALA A 141 28.98 2.21 6.22
C ALA A 141 28.05 3.41 6.48
N HIS A 142 26.90 3.45 5.81
CA HIS A 142 25.90 4.51 5.97
C HIS A 142 24.61 4.01 6.63
N ALA A 143 24.67 2.82 7.27
CA ALA A 143 23.52 2.28 7.98
C ALA A 143 23.03 3.22 9.08
N ARG A 144 21.73 3.44 9.12
CA ARG A 144 21.07 4.22 10.19
C ARG A 144 20.68 3.26 11.31
N ASN A 145 20.67 3.75 12.54
CA ASN A 145 20.19 2.98 13.68
C ASN A 145 18.65 2.95 13.67
N PHE A 146 18.08 2.07 12.87
CA PHE A 146 16.63 1.84 12.81
C PHE A 146 16.23 0.76 13.82
N PRO A 147 15.02 0.84 14.38
CA PRO A 147 14.44 -0.26 15.14
C PRO A 147 14.05 -1.42 14.23
N SER A 148 13.80 -2.58 14.81
CA SER A 148 13.19 -3.71 14.09
C SER A 148 11.84 -3.32 13.52
N THR A 149 11.56 -3.78 12.28
CA THR A 149 10.28 -3.52 11.62
C THR A 149 9.13 -4.19 12.35
N PRO A 150 8.13 -3.44 12.87
CA PRO A 150 6.98 -4.04 13.52
C PRO A 150 5.92 -4.42 12.49
N LEU A 151 5.23 -5.54 12.72
CA LEU A 151 3.91 -5.75 12.16
C LEU A 151 2.88 -5.33 13.20
N ILE A 152 1.99 -4.44 12.81
CA ILE A 152 1.00 -3.81 13.69
C ILE A 152 -0.40 -4.32 13.39
N LEU A 153 -1.17 -4.60 14.43
CA LEU A 153 -2.61 -4.81 14.38
C LEU A 153 -3.27 -3.82 15.35
N ASP A 154 -4.09 -2.90 14.83
CA ASP A 154 -4.89 -1.93 15.59
C ASP A 154 -4.08 -1.19 16.66
N GLY A 155 -2.93 -0.65 16.24
CA GLY A 155 -2.02 0.12 17.12
C GLY A 155 -1.10 -0.72 18.00
N LYS A 156 -1.21 -2.07 17.98
CA LYS A 156 -0.36 -2.97 18.77
C LYS A 156 0.63 -3.70 17.88
N GLN A 157 1.89 -3.71 18.24
CA GLN A 157 2.87 -4.58 17.60
C GLN A 157 2.57 -6.03 17.95
N ILE A 158 2.34 -6.86 16.92
CA ILE A 158 2.07 -8.30 17.07
C ILE A 158 3.26 -9.17 16.67
N GLU A 159 4.20 -8.61 15.91
CA GLU A 159 5.39 -9.31 15.43
C GLU A 159 6.54 -8.31 15.23
N SER A 160 7.78 -8.76 15.36
CA SER A 160 8.99 -8.01 15.08
C SER A 160 9.76 -8.67 13.95
N GLU A 161 10.21 -7.88 12.97
CA GLU A 161 10.84 -8.39 11.74
C GLU A 161 10.02 -9.50 11.06
N PRO A 162 8.79 -9.20 10.61
CA PRO A 162 7.97 -10.20 9.93
C PRO A 162 8.66 -10.73 8.69
N ASP A 163 8.40 -11.99 8.35
CA ASP A 163 8.85 -12.57 7.09
C ASP A 163 8.28 -11.76 5.92
N GLN A 164 9.16 -11.07 5.21
CA GLN A 164 8.77 -10.18 4.13
C GLN A 164 8.22 -10.92 2.91
N GLY A 165 8.66 -12.17 2.67
CA GLY A 165 8.10 -13.02 1.63
C GLY A 165 6.62 -13.40 1.86
N GLU A 166 6.16 -13.28 3.10
CA GLU A 166 4.77 -13.58 3.48
C GLU A 166 3.87 -12.33 3.56
N LEU A 167 4.43 -11.11 3.46
CA LEU A 167 3.64 -9.90 3.69
C LEU A 167 2.51 -9.73 2.67
N THR A 168 2.76 -9.90 1.37
CA THR A 168 1.72 -9.76 0.33
C THR A 168 0.58 -10.74 0.56
N ARG A 169 0.88 -12.01 0.87
CA ARG A 169 -0.13 -13.03 1.19
C ARG A 169 -0.94 -12.64 2.43
N ARG A 170 -0.27 -12.27 3.53
CA ARG A 170 -0.92 -11.90 4.81
C ARG A 170 -1.81 -10.66 4.66
N TYR A 171 -1.36 -9.67 3.89
CA TYR A 171 -2.15 -8.48 3.56
C TYR A 171 -3.37 -8.84 2.73
N THR A 172 -3.22 -9.72 1.74
CA THR A 172 -4.32 -10.20 0.90
C THR A 172 -5.39 -10.90 1.73
N GLU A 173 -4.98 -11.83 2.61
CA GLU A 173 -5.87 -12.54 3.51
C GLU A 173 -6.65 -11.56 4.43
N LYS A 174 -5.96 -10.55 4.96
CA LYS A 174 -6.58 -9.53 5.82
C LYS A 174 -7.56 -8.64 5.04
N ALA A 175 -7.20 -8.23 3.82
CA ALA A 175 -8.06 -7.45 2.94
C ALA A 175 -9.34 -8.23 2.55
N VAL A 176 -9.19 -9.50 2.20
CA VAL A 176 -10.31 -10.40 1.88
C VAL A 176 -11.21 -10.63 3.10
N SER A 177 -10.62 -10.82 4.30
CA SER A 177 -11.40 -10.93 5.54
C SER A 177 -12.20 -9.66 5.80
N PHE A 178 -11.57 -8.48 5.70
CA PHE A 178 -12.24 -7.20 5.88
C PHE A 178 -13.46 -7.03 4.96
N ILE A 179 -13.32 -7.37 3.68
CA ILE A 179 -14.43 -7.31 2.71
C ILE A 179 -15.58 -8.23 3.12
N LYS A 180 -15.28 -9.45 3.57
CA LYS A 180 -16.30 -10.42 4.01
C LYS A 180 -17.02 -9.97 5.28
N ASP A 181 -16.25 -9.49 6.25
CA ASP A 181 -16.76 -9.06 7.55
C ASP A 181 -17.70 -7.84 7.41
N HIS A 182 -17.44 -6.95 6.43
CA HIS A 182 -18.22 -5.74 6.16
C HIS A 182 -19.12 -5.85 4.91
N SER A 183 -19.44 -7.06 4.46
CA SER A 183 -20.23 -7.28 3.24
C SER A 183 -21.68 -6.75 3.29
N LYS A 184 -22.19 -6.38 4.48
CA LYS A 184 -23.58 -5.92 4.69
C LYS A 184 -23.68 -4.42 5.01
N GLU A 185 -22.58 -3.69 5.00
CA GLU A 185 -22.51 -2.26 5.29
C GLU A 185 -21.54 -1.56 4.34
N PRO A 186 -21.62 -0.24 4.15
CA PRO A 186 -20.68 0.47 3.33
C PRO A 186 -19.28 0.43 3.96
N PHE A 187 -18.25 0.24 3.13
CA PHE A 187 -16.87 0.23 3.61
C PHE A 187 -15.90 0.95 2.68
N PHE A 188 -14.78 1.35 3.27
CA PHE A 188 -13.59 1.84 2.60
C PHE A 188 -12.38 1.00 3.01
N LEU A 189 -11.72 0.41 2.04
CA LEU A 189 -10.47 -0.34 2.23
C LEU A 189 -9.32 0.38 1.51
N TYR A 190 -8.33 0.83 2.27
CA TYR A 190 -7.03 1.25 1.76
C TYR A 190 -6.06 0.08 1.85
N PHE A 191 -5.83 -0.57 0.72
CA PHE A 191 -4.98 -1.75 0.60
C PHE A 191 -3.64 -1.36 -0.02
N ALA A 192 -2.66 -1.08 0.85
CA ALA A 192 -1.36 -0.51 0.49
C ALA A 192 -0.26 -1.56 0.53
N HIS A 193 0.06 -2.16 -0.61
CA HIS A 193 1.18 -3.08 -0.74
C HIS A 193 2.51 -2.42 -0.34
N THR A 194 3.39 -3.20 0.30
CA THR A 194 4.77 -2.80 0.61
C THR A 194 5.66 -2.84 -0.63
N PHE A 195 5.31 -3.69 -1.61
CA PHE A 195 6.07 -3.97 -2.81
C PHE A 195 5.46 -3.28 -4.06
N PRO A 196 6.26 -3.19 -5.17
CA PRO A 196 7.61 -3.70 -5.41
C PRO A 196 8.77 -2.80 -4.92
N HIS A 197 8.63 -2.06 -3.81
CA HIS A 197 9.74 -1.36 -3.17
C HIS A 197 10.85 -2.34 -2.75
N ILE A 198 12.10 -1.93 -2.91
CA ILE A 198 13.26 -2.73 -2.51
C ILE A 198 13.49 -2.69 -0.98
N PRO A 199 14.09 -3.76 -0.39
CA PRO A 199 14.47 -5.03 -1.03
C PRO A 199 13.25 -5.86 -1.41
N LEU A 200 13.37 -6.56 -2.54
CA LEU A 200 12.29 -7.36 -3.11
C LEU A 200 12.14 -8.70 -2.38
N TYR A 201 10.92 -9.05 -2.07
CA TYR A 201 10.54 -10.35 -1.54
C TYR A 201 9.25 -10.82 -2.19
N THR A 202 9.14 -12.10 -2.42
CA THR A 202 7.94 -12.75 -2.94
C THR A 202 7.70 -14.06 -2.18
N ASN A 203 6.46 -14.50 -2.14
CA ASN A 203 6.16 -15.83 -1.62
C ASN A 203 6.75 -16.92 -2.53
N ALA A 204 7.23 -18.01 -1.94
CA ALA A 204 7.84 -19.12 -2.66
C ALA A 204 6.98 -19.67 -3.82
N ARG A 205 5.66 -19.50 -3.77
CA ARG A 205 4.74 -19.86 -4.85
C ARG A 205 4.99 -19.09 -6.15
N PHE A 206 5.55 -17.88 -6.06
CA PHE A 206 5.75 -16.98 -7.21
C PHE A 206 7.22 -16.93 -7.65
N GLU A 207 8.15 -17.51 -6.90
CA GLU A 207 9.57 -17.54 -7.25
C GLU A 207 9.79 -18.18 -8.63
N GLY A 208 10.47 -17.46 -9.52
CA GLY A 208 10.80 -17.92 -10.87
C GLY A 208 9.63 -18.02 -11.84
N THR A 209 8.46 -17.44 -11.53
CA THR A 209 7.29 -17.49 -12.41
C THR A 209 7.36 -16.47 -13.55
N SER A 210 8.02 -15.34 -13.32
CA SER A 210 8.12 -14.26 -14.29
C SER A 210 9.38 -14.33 -15.13
N LYS A 211 9.29 -13.96 -16.40
CA LYS A 211 10.46 -13.77 -17.28
C LYS A 211 11.32 -12.55 -16.88
N ARG A 212 10.84 -11.70 -15.96
CA ARG A 212 11.52 -10.50 -15.48
C ARG A 212 12.29 -10.74 -14.17
N GLY A 213 12.45 -12.00 -13.77
CA GLY A 213 13.12 -12.38 -12.51
C GLY A 213 12.33 -11.92 -11.29
N LEU A 214 13.00 -11.77 -10.15
CA LEU A 214 12.35 -11.48 -8.85
C LEU A 214 11.43 -10.25 -8.88
N TYR A 215 11.79 -9.18 -9.60
CA TYR A 215 10.91 -8.01 -9.74
C TYR A 215 9.57 -8.39 -10.39
N GLY A 216 9.64 -9.16 -11.47
CA GLY A 216 8.43 -9.64 -12.13
C GLY A 216 7.61 -10.61 -11.27
N ASP A 217 8.29 -11.49 -10.52
CA ASP A 217 7.64 -12.42 -9.60
C ASP A 217 6.81 -11.66 -8.54
N VAL A 218 7.39 -10.59 -7.99
CA VAL A 218 6.71 -9.70 -7.02
C VAL A 218 5.49 -9.00 -7.64
N VAL A 219 5.59 -8.51 -8.88
CA VAL A 219 4.46 -7.87 -9.56
C VAL A 219 3.38 -8.89 -9.91
N GLU A 220 3.75 -10.12 -10.31
CA GLU A 220 2.81 -11.20 -10.56
C GLU A 220 2.11 -11.66 -9.26
N GLU A 221 2.78 -11.62 -8.10
CA GLU A 221 2.16 -11.86 -6.80
C GLU A 221 1.16 -10.75 -6.43
N ILE A 222 1.49 -9.48 -6.71
CA ILE A 222 0.55 -8.36 -6.52
C ILE A 222 -0.68 -8.55 -7.42
N ASP A 223 -0.52 -8.96 -8.66
CA ASP A 223 -1.64 -9.25 -9.56
C ASP A 223 -2.54 -10.37 -9.01
N TRP A 224 -1.96 -11.45 -8.47
CA TRP A 224 -2.72 -12.47 -7.77
C TRP A 224 -3.51 -11.89 -6.60
N SER A 225 -2.89 -11.04 -5.79
CA SER A 225 -3.52 -10.36 -4.65
C SER A 225 -4.72 -9.51 -5.09
N VAL A 226 -4.58 -8.75 -6.17
CA VAL A 226 -5.69 -8.01 -6.79
C VAL A 226 -6.81 -8.97 -7.20
N GLY A 227 -6.46 -10.11 -7.81
CA GLY A 227 -7.40 -11.16 -8.19
C GLY A 227 -8.23 -11.69 -7.00
N GLU A 228 -7.59 -11.93 -5.86
CA GLU A 228 -8.28 -12.40 -4.64
C GLU A 228 -9.24 -11.33 -4.07
N VAL A 229 -8.85 -10.05 -4.09
CA VAL A 229 -9.74 -8.94 -3.69
C VAL A 229 -10.95 -8.85 -4.62
N LEU A 230 -10.75 -8.83 -5.93
CA LEU A 230 -11.84 -8.78 -6.91
C LEU A 230 -12.76 -10.01 -6.83
N LYS A 231 -12.19 -11.18 -6.55
CA LYS A 231 -12.94 -12.41 -6.30
C LYS A 231 -13.80 -12.28 -5.04
N ALA A 232 -13.24 -11.78 -3.94
CA ALA A 232 -14.00 -11.58 -2.70
C ALA A 232 -15.17 -10.61 -2.89
N LEU A 233 -15.01 -9.54 -3.66
CA LEU A 233 -16.10 -8.63 -4.00
C LEU A 233 -17.22 -9.36 -4.77
N ARG A 234 -16.89 -10.12 -5.81
CA ARG A 234 -17.89 -10.88 -6.60
C ARG A 234 -18.61 -11.95 -5.76
N GLU A 235 -17.87 -12.73 -4.97
CA GLU A 235 -18.44 -13.81 -4.16
C GLU A 235 -19.40 -13.29 -3.07
N ASN A 236 -19.28 -12.02 -2.69
CA ASN A 236 -20.18 -11.38 -1.74
C ASN A 236 -21.23 -10.46 -2.41
N GLY A 237 -21.33 -10.46 -3.75
CA GLY A 237 -22.29 -9.65 -4.50
C GLY A 237 -22.06 -8.15 -4.37
N LEU A 238 -20.81 -7.72 -4.24
CA LEU A 238 -20.40 -6.34 -4.00
C LEU A 238 -19.78 -5.65 -5.22
N ASP A 239 -19.47 -6.40 -6.26
CA ASP A 239 -18.75 -5.93 -7.45
C ASP A 239 -19.48 -4.79 -8.19
N GLU A 240 -20.80 -4.88 -8.34
CA GLU A 240 -21.61 -3.82 -8.96
C GLU A 240 -21.75 -2.55 -8.08
N ASN A 241 -21.39 -2.61 -6.80
CA ASN A 241 -21.52 -1.50 -5.85
C ASN A 241 -20.20 -1.18 -5.14
N THR A 242 -19.08 -1.43 -5.81
CA THR A 242 -17.75 -1.13 -5.27
C THR A 242 -16.89 -0.43 -6.32
N PHE A 243 -16.43 0.77 -5.99
CA PHE A 243 -15.44 1.48 -6.81
C PHE A 243 -14.04 1.03 -6.42
N VAL A 244 -13.36 0.32 -7.32
CA VAL A 244 -12.01 -0.21 -7.11
C VAL A 244 -11.02 0.62 -7.91
N ILE A 245 -10.00 1.16 -7.23
CA ILE A 245 -8.89 1.90 -7.83
C ILE A 245 -7.62 1.10 -7.62
N PHE A 246 -6.88 0.81 -8.71
CA PHE A 246 -5.50 0.31 -8.66
C PHE A 246 -4.55 1.42 -9.07
N THR A 247 -3.58 1.76 -8.23
CA THR A 247 -2.59 2.80 -8.50
C THR A 247 -1.32 2.61 -7.67
N ARG A 248 -0.39 3.57 -7.72
CA ARG A 248 0.90 3.56 -7.04
C ARG A 248 1.19 4.90 -6.35
N ASP A 249 2.15 4.91 -5.42
CA ASP A 249 2.51 6.13 -4.69
C ASP A 249 3.43 7.06 -5.48
N ASN A 250 4.41 6.50 -6.19
CA ASN A 250 5.36 7.22 -7.04
C ASN A 250 5.79 6.32 -8.21
N GLY A 251 6.74 6.73 -9.01
CA GLY A 251 7.30 5.91 -10.08
C GLY A 251 8.32 4.87 -9.58
N PRO A 252 8.89 4.05 -10.48
CA PRO A 252 9.85 3.02 -10.11
C PRO A 252 11.14 3.63 -9.54
N TRP A 253 11.72 2.96 -8.55
CA TRP A 253 13.04 3.33 -8.04
C TRP A 253 14.13 2.63 -8.84
N LEU A 254 14.73 3.36 -9.79
CA LEU A 254 15.65 2.79 -10.78
C LEU A 254 17.10 2.59 -10.28
N THR A 255 17.45 3.10 -9.11
CA THR A 255 18.85 3.09 -8.61
C THR A 255 19.17 1.90 -7.71
N GLY A 256 18.24 1.04 -7.44
CA GLY A 256 18.36 -0.12 -6.53
C GLY A 256 18.44 -1.48 -7.22
N HIS A 257 18.54 -1.51 -8.53
CA HIS A 257 18.56 -2.75 -9.34
C HIS A 257 19.91 -3.00 -9.98
#